data_db75341ef0dcfa0aeb4bc5b0c7c52c09
#
_entry.id   db75341ef0dcfa0aeb4bc5b0c7c52c09
#
_cell.length_a   1.000
_cell.length_b   1.000
_cell.length_c   1.000
_cell.angle_alpha   90.00
_cell.angle_beta   90.00
_cell.angle_gamma   90.00
#
_symmetry.space_group_name_H-M   'P 1'
#
loop_
_entity.id
_entity.type
_entity.pdbx_description
1 polymer ?
#
loop_
_entity_poly.entity_id
_entity_poly.type
_entity_poly.pdbx_seq_one_letter_code
_entity_poly.pdbx_strand_id
1 'polypeptide(L)'
;MAKPNEIIDILRHSRHDWLNVIQLIKGNLALNRPERVEEIIQSVIQQSQNESKLSNLNIPALVADLLTFNWENHYYELEIEVIGDVKDLGHYESELHEWCSQLMKLMDQCCDEGTENHLLVTFQLLEEETRLIFDFQGQFKDYSLIESWFLSPSSDLFFITERETSVNEMFCVVTLK
;
A
#
# COMPACT_ATOMS: atom_id res chain seq x y z
N MET A 1 -23.74 -4.85 -1.14
CA MET A 1 -23.76 -4.33 0.24
C MET A 1 -22.87 -5.24 1.08
N ALA A 2 -21.88 -4.70 1.80
CA ALA A 2 -21.06 -5.45 2.73
C ALA A 2 -21.92 -6.13 3.80
N LYS A 3 -21.51 -7.30 4.26
CA LYS A 3 -22.25 -8.01 5.30
C LYS A 3 -22.13 -7.27 6.64
N PRO A 4 -23.16 -7.30 7.53
CA PRO A 4 -23.12 -6.57 8.80
C PRO A 4 -21.88 -6.87 9.65
N ASN A 5 -21.39 -8.10 9.64
CA ASN A 5 -20.18 -8.49 10.39
C ASN A 5 -18.92 -7.86 9.80
N GLU A 6 -18.80 -7.76 8.47
CA GLU A 6 -17.68 -7.11 7.79
C GLU A 6 -17.59 -5.62 8.18
N ILE A 7 -18.74 -4.93 8.23
CA ILE A 7 -18.79 -3.53 8.67
C ILE A 7 -18.35 -3.38 10.14
N ILE A 8 -18.79 -4.30 11.00
CA ILE A 8 -18.40 -4.27 12.43
C ILE A 8 -16.90 -4.49 12.58
N ASP A 9 -16.31 -5.40 11.80
CA ASP A 9 -14.88 -5.68 11.83
C ASP A 9 -14.06 -4.49 11.32
N ILE A 10 -14.46 -3.85 10.22
CA ILE A 10 -13.87 -2.60 9.72
C ILE A 10 -13.87 -1.52 10.80
N LEU A 11 -15.02 -1.28 11.44
CA LEU A 11 -15.15 -0.28 12.52
C LEU A 11 -14.33 -0.64 13.77
N ARG A 12 -14.10 -1.92 14.03
CA ARG A 12 -13.26 -2.39 15.15
C ARG A 12 -11.79 -2.08 14.87
N HIS A 13 -11.28 -2.41 13.68
CA HIS A 13 -9.90 -2.12 13.28
C HIS A 13 -9.64 -0.61 13.27
N SER A 14 -10.47 0.16 12.57
CA SER A 14 -10.35 1.62 12.53
C SER A 14 -10.33 2.26 13.92
N ARG A 15 -11.20 1.80 14.85
CA ARG A 15 -11.20 2.31 16.22
C ARG A 15 -9.94 1.93 16.99
N HIS A 16 -9.40 0.74 16.77
CA HIS A 16 -8.15 0.29 17.38
C HIS A 16 -6.99 1.19 16.94
N ASP A 17 -6.90 1.50 15.66
CA ASP A 17 -5.83 2.33 15.09
C ASP A 17 -5.90 3.76 15.64
N TRP A 18 -7.11 4.34 15.69
CA TRP A 18 -7.31 5.64 16.35
C TRP A 18 -6.92 5.65 17.83
N LEU A 19 -7.22 4.59 18.56
CA LEU A 19 -6.82 4.47 19.97
C LEU A 19 -5.30 4.39 20.13
N ASN A 20 -4.59 3.71 19.24
CA ASN A 20 -3.14 3.63 19.22
C ASN A 20 -2.52 5.03 18.99
N VAL A 21 -3.00 5.78 17.99
CA VAL A 21 -2.56 7.16 17.73
C VAL A 21 -2.76 8.04 18.96
N ILE A 22 -3.95 8.00 19.58
CA ILE A 22 -4.26 8.80 20.78
C ILE A 22 -3.34 8.40 21.95
N GLN A 23 -3.04 7.11 22.10
CA GLN A 23 -2.13 6.63 23.17
C GLN A 23 -0.69 7.12 22.92
N LEU A 24 -0.20 7.11 21.67
CA LEU A 24 1.11 7.64 21.32
C LEU A 24 1.21 9.15 21.60
N ILE A 25 0.19 9.92 21.22
CA ILE A 25 0.12 11.35 21.52
C ILE A 25 0.14 11.56 23.03
N LYS A 26 -0.73 10.89 23.78
CA LYS A 26 -0.82 11.00 25.25
C LYS A 26 0.49 10.60 25.94
N GLY A 27 1.14 9.54 25.49
CA GLY A 27 2.42 9.09 26.03
C GLY A 27 3.53 10.12 25.82
N ASN A 28 3.63 10.70 24.60
CA ASN A 28 4.64 11.72 24.31
C ASN A 28 4.38 13.03 25.05
N LEU A 29 3.13 13.43 25.25
CA LEU A 29 2.77 14.58 26.09
C LEU A 29 3.18 14.35 27.56
N ALA A 30 2.94 13.17 28.11
CA ALA A 30 3.34 12.84 29.47
C ALA A 30 4.87 12.82 29.66
N LEU A 31 5.62 12.51 28.59
CA LEU A 31 7.08 12.56 28.54
C LEU A 31 7.66 13.95 28.19
N ASN A 32 6.81 14.97 28.07
CA ASN A 32 7.16 16.32 27.65
C ASN A 32 7.96 16.38 26.34
N ARG A 33 7.48 15.66 25.32
CA ARG A 33 8.06 15.56 23.96
C ARG A 33 7.12 16.17 22.90
N PRO A 34 6.87 17.48 22.89
CA PRO A 34 5.90 18.13 22.00
C PRO A 34 6.27 17.99 20.51
N GLU A 35 7.57 17.95 20.18
CA GLU A 35 8.03 17.77 18.79
C GLU A 35 7.57 16.41 18.24
N ARG A 36 7.64 15.34 19.06
CA ARG A 36 7.16 14.00 18.65
C ARG A 36 5.66 13.95 18.50
N VAL A 37 4.91 14.74 19.30
CA VAL A 37 3.46 14.86 19.14
C VAL A 37 3.13 15.53 17.81
N GLU A 38 3.84 16.59 17.46
CA GLU A 38 3.68 17.27 16.16
C GLU A 38 3.97 16.32 14.98
N GLU A 39 5.05 15.56 15.03
CA GLU A 39 5.39 14.55 14.02
C GLU A 39 4.27 13.51 13.84
N ILE A 40 3.71 12.98 14.94
CA ILE A 40 2.60 12.02 14.91
C ILE A 40 1.37 12.66 14.25
N ILE A 41 1.03 13.89 14.62
CA ILE A 41 -0.12 14.61 14.05
C ILE A 41 0.08 14.81 12.54
N GLN A 42 1.26 15.23 12.10
CA GLN A 42 1.55 15.42 10.67
C GLN A 42 1.49 14.12 9.89
N SER A 43 2.00 13.02 10.45
CA SER A 43 1.90 11.69 9.84
C SER A 43 0.43 11.27 9.65
N VAL A 44 -0.41 11.44 10.68
CA VAL A 44 -1.85 11.11 10.59
C VAL A 44 -2.58 11.97 9.55
N ILE A 45 -2.25 13.26 9.47
CA ILE A 45 -2.82 14.16 8.46
C ILE A 45 -2.43 13.68 7.05
N GLN A 46 -1.15 13.38 6.83
CA GLN A 46 -0.66 12.90 5.54
C GLN A 46 -1.30 11.57 5.13
N GLN A 47 -1.39 10.61 6.06
CA GLN A 47 -2.06 9.34 5.84
C GLN A 47 -3.53 9.55 5.46
N SER A 48 -4.27 10.36 6.21
CA SER A 48 -5.69 10.67 5.91
C SER A 48 -5.87 11.33 4.55
N GLN A 49 -4.93 12.18 4.13
CA GLN A 49 -4.95 12.80 2.80
C GLN A 49 -4.70 11.76 1.69
N ASN A 50 -3.75 10.84 1.87
CA ASN A 50 -3.47 9.76 0.94
C ASN A 50 -4.67 8.81 0.81
N GLU A 51 -5.26 8.38 1.93
CA GLU A 51 -6.47 7.54 1.96
C GLU A 51 -7.66 8.22 1.26
N SER A 52 -7.84 9.53 1.48
CA SER A 52 -8.88 10.31 0.81
C SER A 52 -8.67 10.37 -0.70
N LYS A 53 -7.45 10.65 -1.17
CA LYS A 53 -7.12 10.67 -2.60
C LYS A 53 -7.32 9.29 -3.22
N LEU A 54 -6.80 8.25 -2.57
CA LEU A 54 -6.92 6.85 -3.02
C LEU A 54 -8.38 6.45 -3.19
N SER A 55 -9.24 6.78 -2.22
CA SER A 55 -10.67 6.47 -2.25
C SER A 55 -11.44 7.15 -3.39
N ASN A 56 -10.86 8.18 -4.00
CA ASN A 56 -11.46 8.92 -5.11
C ASN A 56 -10.92 8.52 -6.50
N LEU A 57 -10.11 7.45 -6.60
CA LEU A 57 -9.55 6.99 -7.87
C LEU A 57 -10.51 6.12 -8.71
N ASN A 58 -11.70 5.82 -8.21
CA ASN A 58 -12.71 4.96 -8.85
C ASN A 58 -12.24 3.52 -9.12
N ILE A 59 -11.39 2.97 -8.23
CA ILE A 59 -10.90 1.58 -8.23
C ILE A 59 -11.23 0.90 -6.88
N PRO A 60 -12.52 0.73 -6.53
CA PRO A 60 -12.94 0.40 -5.17
C PRO A 60 -12.46 -0.96 -4.66
N ALA A 61 -12.31 -1.99 -5.51
CA ALA A 61 -11.85 -3.29 -5.05
C ALA A 61 -10.36 -3.24 -4.66
N LEU A 62 -9.52 -2.65 -5.51
CA LEU A 62 -8.10 -2.47 -5.19
C LEU A 62 -7.90 -1.57 -3.97
N VAL A 63 -8.66 -0.47 -3.88
CA VAL A 63 -8.59 0.45 -2.72
C VAL A 63 -8.97 -0.25 -1.43
N ALA A 64 -10.02 -1.09 -1.44
CA ALA A 64 -10.43 -1.85 -0.26
C ALA A 64 -9.32 -2.79 0.20
N ASP A 65 -8.71 -3.56 -0.71
CA ASP A 65 -7.61 -4.46 -0.38
C ASP A 65 -6.39 -3.71 0.20
N LEU A 66 -6.01 -2.59 -0.41
CA LEU A 66 -4.88 -1.77 0.05
C LEU A 66 -5.12 -1.16 1.42
N LEU A 67 -6.30 -0.57 1.68
CA LEU A 67 -6.62 0.09 2.95
C LEU A 67 -6.80 -0.89 4.12
N THR A 68 -7.15 -2.14 3.82
CA THR A 68 -7.35 -3.17 4.85
C THR A 68 -6.16 -4.11 4.99
N PHE A 69 -5.15 -3.99 4.15
CA PHE A 69 -4.01 -4.90 4.10
C PHE A 69 -3.36 -5.12 5.46
N ASN A 70 -2.99 -4.05 6.16
CA ASN A 70 -2.32 -4.13 7.46
C ASN A 70 -3.23 -4.60 8.62
N TRP A 71 -4.51 -4.89 8.37
CA TRP A 71 -5.40 -5.49 9.36
C TRP A 71 -5.30 -7.02 9.41
N GLU A 72 -4.70 -7.60 8.40
CA GLU A 72 -4.40 -9.03 8.33
C GLU A 72 -2.93 -9.31 8.69
N ASN A 73 -2.59 -10.57 8.87
CA ASN A 73 -1.21 -10.94 9.17
C ASN A 73 -0.46 -11.17 7.85
N HIS A 74 0.43 -10.24 7.53
CA HIS A 74 1.35 -10.32 6.42
C HIS A 74 2.80 -10.33 6.90
N TYR A 75 3.73 -10.73 6.04
CA TYR A 75 5.17 -10.72 6.35
C TYR A 75 5.85 -9.40 6.00
N TYR A 76 5.06 -8.40 5.62
CA TYR A 76 5.53 -7.03 5.37
C TYR A 76 4.41 -6.03 5.72
N GLU A 77 4.81 -4.80 6.03
CA GLU A 77 3.92 -3.67 6.24
C GLU A 77 3.73 -2.91 4.92
N LEU A 78 2.50 -2.52 4.62
CA LEU A 78 2.16 -1.75 3.43
C LEU A 78 1.96 -0.28 3.81
N GLU A 79 2.66 0.61 3.10
CA GLU A 79 2.42 2.05 3.10
C GLU A 79 1.93 2.51 1.72
N ILE A 80 1.07 3.53 1.70
CA ILE A 80 0.46 4.04 0.47
C ILE A 80 0.67 5.54 0.38
N GLU A 81 1.11 5.99 -0.80
CA GLU A 81 1.25 7.39 -1.12
C GLU A 81 0.50 7.72 -2.43
N VAL A 82 -0.14 8.91 -2.48
CA VAL A 82 -0.81 9.41 -3.68
C VAL A 82 -0.32 10.80 -4.02
N ILE A 83 0.48 10.90 -5.09
CA ILE A 83 1.09 12.13 -5.57
C ILE A 83 0.32 12.64 -6.80
N GLY A 84 0.04 13.94 -6.82
CA GLY A 84 -0.68 14.60 -7.92
C GLY A 84 -2.18 14.72 -7.67
N ASP A 85 -2.92 15.10 -8.73
CA ASP A 85 -4.36 15.32 -8.70
C ASP A 85 -5.12 14.02 -8.97
N VAL A 86 -6.23 13.84 -8.26
CA VAL A 86 -7.08 12.65 -8.40
C VAL A 86 -7.59 12.50 -9.82
N LYS A 87 -7.48 11.27 -10.37
CA LYS A 87 -7.97 10.88 -11.70
C LYS A 87 -8.90 9.68 -11.57
N ASP A 88 -9.80 9.52 -12.52
CA ASP A 88 -10.63 8.32 -12.66
C ASP A 88 -9.81 7.18 -13.27
N LEU A 89 -9.55 6.15 -12.50
CA LEU A 89 -8.83 4.93 -12.93
C LEU A 89 -9.77 3.73 -13.13
N GLY A 90 -11.09 3.93 -13.10
CA GLY A 90 -12.08 2.86 -13.19
C GLY A 90 -11.95 1.95 -14.40
N HIS A 91 -11.38 2.46 -15.52
CA HIS A 91 -11.09 1.65 -16.70
C HIS A 91 -10.07 0.54 -16.44
N TYR A 92 -9.18 0.73 -15.48
CA TYR A 92 -8.11 -0.20 -15.12
C TYR A 92 -8.45 -1.13 -13.96
N GLU A 93 -9.59 -0.93 -13.28
CA GLU A 93 -9.99 -1.56 -12.00
C GLU A 93 -9.74 -3.07 -11.98
N SER A 94 -10.35 -3.79 -12.93
CA SER A 94 -10.32 -5.26 -12.91
C SER A 94 -8.89 -5.82 -13.05
N GLU A 95 -8.12 -5.28 -14.00
CA GLU A 95 -6.80 -5.79 -14.31
C GLU A 95 -5.76 -5.36 -13.27
N LEU A 96 -5.86 -4.11 -12.78
CA LEU A 96 -4.99 -3.64 -11.70
C LEU A 96 -5.23 -4.40 -10.41
N HIS A 97 -6.50 -4.62 -10.04
CA HIS A 97 -6.84 -5.36 -8.84
C HIS A 97 -6.30 -6.79 -8.90
N GLU A 98 -6.52 -7.50 -10.02
CA GLU A 98 -5.99 -8.85 -10.19
C GLU A 98 -4.46 -8.88 -10.13
N TRP A 99 -3.79 -7.99 -10.86
CA TRP A 99 -2.33 -7.90 -10.92
C TRP A 99 -1.72 -7.57 -9.56
N CYS A 100 -2.23 -6.55 -8.87
CA CYS A 100 -1.75 -6.17 -7.54
C CYS A 100 -1.98 -7.28 -6.52
N SER A 101 -3.16 -7.93 -6.52
CA SER A 101 -3.46 -9.02 -5.61
C SER A 101 -2.54 -10.23 -5.81
N GLN A 102 -2.16 -10.52 -7.07
CA GLN A 102 -1.19 -11.59 -7.36
C GLN A 102 0.21 -11.23 -6.87
N LEU A 103 0.67 -9.99 -7.12
CA LEU A 103 1.97 -9.52 -6.64
C LEU A 103 2.05 -9.56 -5.12
N MET A 104 1.06 -9.01 -4.43
CA MET A 104 1.03 -8.95 -2.96
C MET A 104 1.05 -10.34 -2.33
N LYS A 105 0.28 -11.30 -2.87
CA LYS A 105 0.31 -12.71 -2.43
C LYS A 105 1.66 -13.38 -2.69
N LEU A 106 2.28 -13.10 -3.83
CA LEU A 106 3.60 -13.64 -4.16
C LEU A 106 4.67 -13.08 -3.20
N MET A 107 4.60 -11.80 -2.90
CA MET A 107 5.51 -11.17 -1.94
C MET A 107 5.38 -11.80 -0.55
N ASP A 108 4.16 -12.04 -0.05
CA ASP A 108 3.94 -12.76 1.21
C ASP A 108 4.61 -14.14 1.23
N GLN A 109 4.59 -14.86 0.13
CA GLN A 109 5.24 -16.17 0.03
C GLN A 109 6.76 -16.07 0.03
N CYS A 110 7.30 -15.00 -0.51
CA CYS A 110 8.74 -14.80 -0.71
C CYS A 110 9.43 -14.07 0.44
N CYS A 111 8.72 -13.25 1.23
CA CYS A 111 9.30 -12.49 2.34
C CYS A 111 9.83 -13.38 3.46
N ASP A 112 10.93 -12.96 4.08
CA ASP A 112 11.46 -13.59 5.30
C ASP A 112 10.68 -13.10 6.53
N GLU A 113 10.23 -14.05 7.34
CA GLU A 113 9.43 -13.78 8.55
C GLU A 113 10.24 -13.18 9.72
N GLY A 114 11.57 -13.26 9.63
CA GLY A 114 12.49 -12.84 10.68
C GLY A 114 12.97 -11.40 10.58
N THR A 115 12.55 -10.66 9.53
CA THR A 115 13.00 -9.30 9.22
C THR A 115 11.82 -8.33 9.18
N GLU A 116 12.12 -7.05 9.46
CA GLU A 116 11.18 -5.97 9.18
C GLU A 116 11.15 -5.74 7.67
N ASN A 117 10.02 -6.05 7.05
CA ASN A 117 9.80 -5.88 5.64
C ASN A 117 8.75 -4.79 5.42
N HIS A 118 8.98 -3.93 4.44
CA HIS A 118 8.15 -2.77 4.15
C HIS A 118 7.93 -2.61 2.65
N LEU A 119 6.70 -2.39 2.22
CA LEU A 119 6.32 -2.08 0.84
C LEU A 119 5.66 -0.72 0.79
N LEU A 120 6.26 0.22 0.06
CA LEU A 120 5.62 1.48 -0.31
C LEU A 120 4.98 1.34 -1.70
N VAL A 121 3.69 1.64 -1.80
CA VAL A 121 2.97 1.74 -3.08
C VAL A 121 2.61 3.20 -3.34
N THR A 122 3.25 3.80 -4.34
CA THR A 122 3.00 5.18 -4.74
C THR A 122 2.15 5.25 -6.01
N PHE A 123 0.98 5.88 -5.93
CA PHE A 123 0.17 6.28 -7.08
C PHE A 123 0.65 7.66 -7.54
N GLN A 124 1.41 7.71 -8.62
CA GLN A 124 1.90 8.95 -9.21
C GLN A 124 0.98 9.38 -10.37
N LEU A 125 0.14 10.39 -10.10
CA LEU A 125 -0.92 10.88 -10.99
C LEU A 125 -0.45 12.15 -11.70
N LEU A 126 0.36 12.01 -12.76
CA LEU A 126 0.85 13.14 -13.56
C LEU A 126 -0.19 13.50 -14.65
N GLU A 127 -0.12 14.70 -15.21
CA GLU A 127 -1.10 15.17 -16.23
C GLU A 127 -1.22 14.21 -17.41
N GLU A 128 -0.10 13.77 -17.98
CA GLU A 128 -0.05 12.94 -19.18
C GLU A 128 0.14 11.46 -18.90
N GLU A 129 0.49 11.08 -17.68
CA GLU A 129 0.88 9.73 -17.34
C GLU A 129 0.42 9.35 -15.92
N THR A 130 0.07 8.11 -15.73
CA THR A 130 -0.22 7.55 -14.41
C THR A 130 0.68 6.35 -14.18
N ARG A 131 1.37 6.35 -13.04
CA ARG A 131 2.29 5.29 -12.64
C ARG A 131 1.93 4.74 -11.28
N LEU A 132 2.07 3.44 -11.11
CA LEU A 132 2.11 2.79 -9.81
C LEU A 132 3.55 2.34 -9.57
N ILE A 133 4.12 2.79 -8.47
CA ILE A 133 5.50 2.48 -8.08
C ILE A 133 5.42 1.59 -6.84
N PHE A 134 6.07 0.44 -6.90
CA PHE A 134 6.21 -0.51 -5.80
C PHE A 134 7.67 -0.51 -5.37
N ASP A 135 7.94 -0.08 -4.15
CA ASP A 135 9.27 -0.02 -3.54
C ASP A 135 9.25 -0.87 -2.27
N PHE A 136 9.88 -2.04 -2.34
CA PHE A 136 10.00 -2.96 -1.22
C PHE A 136 11.41 -2.94 -0.66
N GLN A 137 11.50 -2.81 0.65
CA GLN A 137 12.73 -2.91 1.43
C GLN A 137 12.53 -3.96 2.53
N GLY A 138 13.45 -4.93 2.60
CA GLY A 138 13.33 -6.04 3.52
C GLY A 138 14.23 -7.20 3.14
N GLN A 139 13.74 -8.43 3.30
CA GLN A 139 14.47 -9.61 2.90
C GLN A 139 13.54 -10.65 2.28
N PHE A 140 13.91 -11.17 1.11
CA PHE A 140 13.25 -12.29 0.48
C PHE A 140 13.99 -13.61 0.78
N LYS A 141 13.24 -14.66 1.09
CA LYS A 141 13.73 -16.04 1.13
C LYS A 141 14.11 -16.53 -0.26
N ASP A 142 13.28 -16.20 -1.24
CA ASP A 142 13.46 -16.53 -2.65
C ASP A 142 12.88 -15.45 -3.55
N TYR A 143 13.73 -14.56 -4.05
CA TYR A 143 13.33 -13.50 -4.97
C TYR A 143 13.20 -13.96 -6.42
N SER A 144 13.69 -15.16 -6.77
CA SER A 144 13.64 -15.68 -8.14
C SER A 144 12.20 -15.92 -8.63
N LEU A 145 11.27 -16.15 -7.71
CA LEU A 145 9.84 -16.28 -8.01
C LEU A 145 9.25 -14.94 -8.47
N ILE A 146 9.65 -13.84 -7.82
CA ILE A 146 9.23 -12.48 -8.19
C ILE A 146 9.82 -12.09 -9.54
N GLU A 147 11.11 -12.37 -9.78
CA GLU A 147 11.74 -12.13 -11.07
C GLU A 147 11.02 -12.92 -12.20
N SER A 148 10.73 -14.18 -11.95
CA SER A 148 10.03 -15.04 -12.92
C SER A 148 8.62 -14.53 -13.20
N TRP A 149 7.92 -14.03 -12.20
CA TRP A 149 6.58 -13.49 -12.34
C TRP A 149 6.57 -12.19 -13.18
N PHE A 150 7.55 -11.31 -12.99
CA PHE A 150 7.72 -10.12 -13.82
C PHE A 150 8.05 -10.38 -15.29
N LEU A 151 8.45 -11.59 -15.66
CA LEU A 151 8.65 -11.99 -17.05
C LEU A 151 7.33 -12.36 -17.77
N SER A 152 6.27 -12.58 -17.00
CA SER A 152 4.93 -12.86 -17.56
C SER A 152 4.31 -11.59 -18.16
N PRO A 153 3.51 -11.72 -19.23
CA PRO A 153 2.79 -10.56 -19.78
C PRO A 153 1.90 -9.92 -18.72
N SER A 154 2.00 -8.61 -18.54
CA SER A 154 1.23 -7.89 -17.52
C SER A 154 -0.21 -7.65 -17.97
N SER A 155 -0.44 -6.85 -18.99
CA SER A 155 -1.78 -6.46 -19.45
C SER A 155 -1.70 -5.68 -20.77
N ASP A 156 -2.82 -5.57 -21.47
CA ASP A 156 -2.96 -4.67 -22.59
C ASP A 156 -3.16 -3.20 -22.15
N LEU A 157 -3.59 -2.99 -20.89
CA LEU A 157 -3.91 -1.66 -20.34
C LEU A 157 -2.73 -0.99 -19.64
N PHE A 158 -1.71 -1.73 -19.24
CA PHE A 158 -0.52 -1.19 -18.58
C PHE A 158 0.72 -2.06 -18.86
N PHE A 159 1.89 -1.52 -18.58
CA PHE A 159 3.15 -2.22 -18.77
C PHE A 159 4.16 -1.84 -17.69
N ILE A 160 5.08 -2.76 -17.42
CA ILE A 160 6.18 -2.52 -16.49
C ILE A 160 7.27 -1.75 -17.24
N THR A 161 7.56 -0.53 -16.81
CA THR A 161 8.60 0.34 -17.39
C THR A 161 9.96 0.14 -16.76
N GLU A 162 9.98 -0.10 -15.46
CA GLU A 162 11.20 -0.29 -14.68
C GLU A 162 11.01 -1.43 -13.72
N ARG A 163 12.05 -2.23 -13.51
CA ARG A 163 12.05 -3.27 -12.49
C ARG A 163 13.47 -3.60 -12.06
N GLU A 164 13.64 -3.78 -10.78
CA GLU A 164 14.86 -4.26 -10.15
C GLU A 164 14.46 -5.16 -8.97
N THR A 165 15.13 -6.28 -8.80
CA THR A 165 14.86 -7.22 -7.72
C THR A 165 16.16 -7.81 -7.22
N SER A 166 16.31 -7.85 -5.91
CA SER A 166 17.46 -8.46 -5.22
C SER A 166 16.98 -9.19 -3.96
N VAL A 167 17.90 -9.73 -3.19
CA VAL A 167 17.58 -10.38 -1.90
C VAL A 167 16.93 -9.41 -0.91
N ASN A 168 17.27 -8.12 -0.97
CA ASN A 168 16.88 -7.13 0.05
C ASN A 168 15.89 -6.07 -0.45
N GLU A 169 15.63 -6.04 -1.74
CA GLU A 169 14.81 -4.98 -2.34
C GLU A 169 14.08 -5.46 -3.61
N MET A 170 12.94 -4.87 -3.86
CA MET A 170 12.24 -4.95 -5.13
C MET A 170 11.71 -3.56 -5.47
N PHE A 171 12.04 -3.11 -6.68
CA PHE A 171 11.51 -1.88 -7.26
C PHE A 171 10.79 -2.20 -8.57
N CYS A 172 9.58 -1.69 -8.73
CA CYS A 172 8.80 -1.91 -9.94
C CYS A 172 7.96 -0.68 -10.26
N VAL A 173 8.00 -0.23 -11.51
CA VAL A 173 7.14 0.84 -12.02
C VAL A 173 6.18 0.29 -13.07
N VAL A 174 4.90 0.42 -12.81
CA VAL A 174 3.81 0.09 -13.73
C VAL A 174 3.23 1.39 -14.30
N THR A 175 3.24 1.52 -15.61
CA THR A 175 2.69 2.69 -16.31
C THR A 175 1.38 2.32 -16.98
N LEU A 176 0.32 3.11 -16.73
CA LEU A 176 -0.99 2.95 -17.36
C LEU A 176 -0.97 3.58 -18.76
N LYS A 177 -1.71 2.97 -19.72
CA LYS A 177 -1.79 3.43 -21.13
C LYS A 177 -2.92 4.41 -21.34
#